data_a1b18216fef204b4ecefa9775d0bb608
#
_entry.id   a1b18216fef204b4ecefa9775d0bb608
#
_cell.length_a   1.000
_cell.length_b   1.000
_cell.length_c   1.000
_cell.angle_alpha   90.00
_cell.angle_beta   90.00
_cell.angle_gamma   90.00
#
_symmetry.space_group_name_H-M   'P 1'
#
loop_
_entity.id
_entity.type
_entity.pdbx_description
1 polymer ?
#
loop_
_entity_poly.entity_id
_entity_poly.type
_entity_poly.pdbx_seq_one_letter_code
_entity_poly.pdbx_strand_id
1 'polypeptide(L)'
;MVKKKVKIQNKLGLHARAAVKFVNLANRFSSSIKIVKDSNEVDGKSVLGILTLAAVQGSKIQLKVSGKDEETAVQALNDLIDNKFHEKE
;
A
#
# COMPACT_ATOMS: atom_id res chain seq x y z
N MET A 1 -11.78 8.68 -8.50
CA MET A 1 -11.04 8.11 -7.35
C MET A 1 -11.45 6.67 -7.13
N VAL A 2 -10.47 5.80 -6.94
CA VAL A 2 -10.70 4.39 -6.62
C VAL A 2 -10.35 4.15 -5.16
N LYS A 3 -11.24 3.47 -4.43
CA LYS A 3 -11.00 3.07 -3.05
C LYS A 3 -11.04 1.54 -2.99
N LYS A 4 -10.01 0.95 -2.42
CA LYS A 4 -9.92 -0.51 -2.34
C LYS A 4 -9.49 -0.91 -0.94
N LYS A 5 -10.30 -1.75 -0.29
CA LYS A 5 -9.94 -2.33 1.00
C LYS A 5 -9.09 -3.56 0.77
N VAL A 6 -7.97 -3.64 1.45
CA VAL A 6 -7.06 -4.79 1.34
C VAL A 6 -6.60 -5.22 2.73
N LYS A 7 -6.19 -6.47 2.83
CA LYS A 7 -5.70 -7.03 4.07
C LYS A 7 -4.22 -7.33 3.92
N ILE A 8 -3.42 -6.95 4.91
CA ILE A 8 -1.99 -7.23 4.90
C ILE A 8 -1.79 -8.72 5.11
N GLN A 9 -1.17 -9.38 4.14
CA GLN A 9 -1.04 -10.83 4.09
C GLN A 9 0.30 -11.35 4.59
N ASN A 10 1.36 -10.56 4.42
CA ASN A 10 2.70 -11.00 4.75
C ASN A 10 2.95 -11.00 6.25
N LYS A 11 3.78 -11.93 6.68
CA LYS A 11 4.03 -12.20 8.10
C LYS A 11 4.55 -10.99 8.85
N LEU A 12 5.45 -10.23 8.25
CA LEU A 12 6.09 -9.07 8.88
C LEU A 12 5.29 -7.78 8.77
N GLY A 13 4.18 -7.79 8.02
CA GLY A 13 3.37 -6.59 7.82
C GLY A 13 4.10 -5.53 6.99
N LEU A 14 3.70 -4.26 7.18
CA LEU A 14 4.29 -3.14 6.46
C LEU A 14 5.58 -2.66 7.14
N HIS A 15 6.58 -3.55 7.21
CA HIS A 15 7.90 -3.22 7.71
C HIS A 15 8.69 -2.41 6.65
N ALA A 16 9.90 -1.97 6.99
CA ALA A 16 10.67 -1.07 6.12
C ALA A 16 10.86 -1.59 4.69
N ARG A 17 11.21 -2.87 4.53
CA ARG A 17 11.42 -3.45 3.20
C ARG A 17 10.13 -3.47 2.38
N ALA A 18 9.03 -3.85 3.00
CA ALA A 18 7.72 -3.86 2.33
C ALA A 18 7.30 -2.45 1.95
N ALA A 19 7.52 -1.47 2.84
CA ALA A 19 7.21 -0.08 2.56
C ALA A 19 8.01 0.44 1.36
N VAL A 20 9.30 0.09 1.27
CA VAL A 20 10.13 0.49 0.11
C VAL A 20 9.59 -0.13 -1.18
N LYS A 21 9.22 -1.40 -1.15
CA LYS A 21 8.64 -2.05 -2.34
C LYS A 21 7.34 -1.38 -2.76
N PHE A 22 6.50 -1.03 -1.80
CA PHE A 22 5.24 -0.34 -2.08
C PHE A 22 5.51 1.03 -2.72
N VAL A 23 6.39 1.82 -2.12
CA VAL A 23 6.71 3.18 -2.62
C VAL A 23 7.33 3.12 -4.01
N ASN A 24 8.24 2.18 -4.24
CA ASN A 24 8.87 2.05 -5.56
C ASN A 24 7.84 1.74 -6.65
N LEU A 25 6.87 0.88 -6.35
CA LEU A 25 5.80 0.60 -7.30
C LEU A 25 4.86 1.80 -7.45
N ALA A 26 4.47 2.42 -6.33
CA ALA A 26 3.57 3.57 -6.34
C ALA A 26 4.13 4.73 -7.15
N ASN A 27 5.45 4.93 -7.12
CA ASN A 27 6.10 6.01 -7.86
C ASN A 27 6.09 5.82 -9.37
N ARG A 28 5.71 4.65 -9.86
CA ARG A 28 5.56 4.40 -11.30
C ARG A 28 4.28 5.02 -11.86
N PHE A 29 3.37 5.41 -10.99
CA PHE A 29 2.06 5.93 -11.39
C PHE A 29 1.97 7.42 -11.09
N SER A 30 1.27 8.14 -11.96
CA SER A 30 1.05 9.57 -11.77
C SER A 30 -0.05 9.87 -10.76
N SER A 31 -0.90 8.90 -10.48
CA SER A 31 -2.01 9.08 -9.54
C SER A 31 -1.52 9.38 -8.13
N SER A 32 -2.36 10.12 -7.40
CA SER A 32 -2.19 10.30 -5.96
C SER A 32 -2.56 8.98 -5.28
N ILE A 33 -1.72 8.52 -4.38
CA ILE A 33 -1.93 7.25 -3.68
C ILE A 33 -1.87 7.51 -2.19
N LYS A 34 -2.96 7.16 -1.48
CA LYS A 34 -3.04 7.28 -0.03
C LYS A 34 -3.35 5.93 0.58
N ILE A 35 -2.84 5.70 1.77
CA ILE A 35 -3.15 4.49 2.54
C ILE A 35 -3.83 4.92 3.83
N VAL A 36 -4.95 4.31 4.14
CA VAL A 36 -5.71 4.60 5.36
C VAL A 36 -5.76 3.36 6.24
N LYS A 37 -5.42 3.52 7.50
CA LYS A 37 -5.60 2.48 8.52
C LYS A 37 -6.21 3.13 9.75
N ASP A 38 -7.37 2.62 10.15
CA ASP A 38 -8.18 3.18 11.23
C ASP A 38 -8.49 4.64 10.95
N SER A 39 -8.23 5.61 11.38
CA SER A 39 -8.51 7.00 10.98
C SER A 39 -7.26 7.73 10.50
N ASN A 40 -6.16 6.98 10.27
CA ASN A 40 -4.90 7.58 9.88
C ASN A 40 -4.68 7.42 8.38
N GLU A 41 -4.50 8.54 7.69
CA GLU A 41 -4.23 8.55 6.26
C GLU A 41 -2.81 9.04 6.03
N VAL A 42 -2.06 8.30 5.22
CA VAL A 42 -0.68 8.65 4.89
C VAL A 42 -0.48 8.62 3.38
N ASP A 43 0.58 9.30 2.93
CA ASP A 43 0.97 9.30 1.53
C ASP A 43 1.57 7.93 1.17
N GLY A 44 0.98 7.25 0.19
CA GLY A 44 1.47 5.96 -0.29
C GLY A 44 2.82 6.04 -1.01
N LYS A 45 3.33 7.24 -1.26
CA LYS A 45 4.64 7.45 -1.86
C LYS A 45 5.68 7.89 -0.83
N SER A 46 5.37 7.75 0.46
CA SER A 46 6.27 8.08 1.57
C SER A 46 6.55 6.84 2.40
N VAL A 47 7.80 6.39 2.43
CA VAL A 47 8.21 5.25 3.25
C VAL A 47 7.94 5.54 4.73
N LEU A 48 8.32 6.72 5.21
CA LEU A 48 8.10 7.09 6.61
C LEU A 48 6.62 7.13 6.95
N GLY A 49 5.79 7.68 6.03
CA GLY A 49 4.34 7.70 6.23
C GLY A 49 3.78 6.30 6.40
N ILE A 50 4.18 5.37 5.53
CA ILE A 50 3.69 3.99 5.59
C ILE A 50 4.10 3.33 6.90
N LEU A 51 5.34 3.55 7.36
CA LEU A 51 5.83 2.97 8.60
C LEU A 51 5.06 3.44 9.83
N THR A 52 4.56 4.68 9.80
CA THR A 52 3.78 5.22 10.93
C THR A 52 2.46 4.51 11.12
N LEU A 53 1.94 3.82 10.09
CA LEU A 53 0.69 3.07 10.23
C LEU A 53 0.84 1.83 11.10
N ALA A 54 2.06 1.32 11.25
CA ALA A 54 2.35 0.12 12.03
C ALA A 54 1.41 -1.05 11.69
N ALA A 55 1.12 -1.22 10.39
CA ALA A 55 0.20 -2.26 9.94
C ALA A 55 0.86 -3.63 10.00
N VAL A 56 0.31 -4.51 10.83
CA VAL A 56 0.82 -5.87 11.01
C VAL A 56 0.04 -6.85 10.13
N GLN A 57 0.49 -8.10 10.07
CA GLN A 57 -0.24 -9.16 9.37
C GLN A 57 -1.69 -9.20 9.88
N GLY A 58 -2.62 -9.26 8.95
CA GLY A 58 -4.04 -9.28 9.25
C GLY A 58 -4.68 -7.91 9.34
N SER A 59 -3.90 -6.84 9.38
CA SER A 59 -4.44 -5.48 9.39
C SER A 59 -5.21 -5.20 8.11
N LYS A 60 -6.33 -4.50 8.25
CA LYS A 60 -7.13 -4.04 7.11
C LYS A 60 -6.78 -2.59 6.83
N ILE A 61 -6.43 -2.31 5.59
CA ILE A 61 -6.12 -0.95 5.15
C ILE A 61 -6.98 -0.61 3.94
N GLN A 62 -7.07 0.66 3.61
CA GLN A 62 -7.77 1.13 2.43
C GLN A 62 -6.80 1.90 1.54
N LEU A 63 -6.75 1.55 0.27
CA LEU A 63 -6.03 2.30 -0.73
C LEU A 63 -6.98 3.32 -1.34
N LYS A 64 -6.54 4.59 -1.41
CA LYS A 64 -7.29 5.67 -2.08
C LYS A 64 -6.41 6.17 -3.20
N VAL A 65 -6.83 5.95 -4.43
CA VAL A 65 -6.02 6.26 -5.63
C VAL A 65 -6.82 7.15 -6.55
N SER A 66 -6.23 8.27 -6.96
CA SER A 66 -6.90 9.26 -7.81
C SER A 66 -5.96 9.81 -8.86
N GLY A 67 -6.34 9.70 -10.13
CA GLY A 67 -5.56 10.19 -11.24
C GLY A 67 -5.85 9.44 -12.53
N LYS A 68 -5.10 9.76 -13.59
CA LYS A 68 -5.32 9.17 -14.91
C LYS A 68 -5.15 7.66 -14.92
N ASP A 69 -4.18 7.14 -14.19
CA ASP A 69 -3.85 5.73 -14.16
C ASP A 69 -4.33 5.04 -12.89
N GLU A 70 -5.37 5.59 -12.26
CA GLU A 70 -5.84 5.11 -10.96
C GLU A 70 -6.24 3.62 -10.97
N GLU A 71 -6.90 3.16 -12.02
CA GLU A 71 -7.32 1.76 -12.10
C GLU A 71 -6.11 0.82 -12.19
N THR A 72 -5.15 1.16 -13.05
CA THR A 72 -3.93 0.37 -13.20
C THR A 72 -3.10 0.40 -11.92
N ALA A 73 -3.02 1.56 -11.29
CA ALA A 73 -2.25 1.73 -10.07
C ALA A 73 -2.82 0.90 -8.92
N VAL A 74 -4.15 0.98 -8.70
CA VAL A 74 -4.76 0.24 -7.60
C VAL A 74 -4.63 -1.28 -7.81
N GLN A 75 -4.74 -1.74 -9.05
CA GLN A 75 -4.58 -3.17 -9.34
C GLN A 75 -3.16 -3.65 -9.08
N ALA A 76 -2.16 -2.88 -9.52
CA ALA A 76 -0.76 -3.24 -9.30
C ALA A 76 -0.41 -3.28 -7.81
N LEU A 77 -0.88 -2.29 -7.04
CA LEU A 77 -0.62 -2.24 -5.61
C LEU A 77 -1.33 -3.36 -4.87
N ASN A 78 -2.57 -3.66 -5.26
CA ASN A 78 -3.31 -4.77 -4.68
C ASN A 78 -2.59 -6.09 -4.93
N ASP A 79 -2.08 -6.30 -6.14
CA ASP A 79 -1.35 -7.53 -6.48
C ASP A 79 -0.07 -7.66 -5.66
N LEU A 80 0.65 -6.56 -5.45
CA LEU A 80 1.85 -6.57 -4.62
C LEU A 80 1.53 -7.01 -3.19
N ILE A 81 0.45 -6.49 -2.62
CA ILE A 81 0.02 -6.84 -1.27
C ILE A 81 -0.43 -8.30 -1.20
N ASP A 82 -1.22 -8.76 -2.19
CA ASP A 82 -1.71 -10.13 -2.24
C ASP A 82 -0.58 -11.15 -2.39
N ASN A 83 0.51 -10.76 -3.05
CA ASN A 83 1.70 -11.58 -3.21
C ASN A 83 2.67 -11.44 -2.04
N LYS A 84 2.22 -10.90 -0.92
CA LYS A 84 3.01 -10.75 0.32
C LYS A 84 4.30 -10.00 0.08
N PHE A 85 4.28 -9.01 -0.82
CA PHE A 85 5.46 -8.21 -1.20
C PHE A 85 6.61 -9.09 -1.70
N HIS A 86 6.28 -10.25 -2.26
CA HIS A 86 7.23 -11.26 -2.75
C HIS A 86 8.20 -11.74 -1.67
N GLU A 87 7.77 -11.70 -0.41
CA GLU A 87 8.58 -12.19 0.71
C GLU A 87 8.47 -13.71 0.81
N LYS A 88 9.58 -14.33 1.16
CA LYS A 88 9.60 -15.77 1.49
C LYS A 88 9.25 -15.91 2.97
N GLU A 89 8.22 -16.67 3.25
CA GLU A 89 7.73 -16.88 4.61
C GLU A 89 7.78 -18.35 4.98
#